data_576daf0b2ceb4e20fde0492884369e17
#
_entry.id   576daf0b2ceb4e20fde0492884369e17
#
_cell.length_a   1.000
_cell.length_b   1.000
_cell.length_c   1.000
_cell.angle_alpha   90.00
_cell.angle_beta   90.00
_cell.angle_gamma   90.00
#
_symmetry.space_group_name_H-M   'P 1'
#
loop_
_entity.id
_entity.type
_entity.pdbx_description
1 polymer ?
#
loop_
_entity_poly.entity_id
_entity_poly.type
_entity_poly.pdbx_seq_one_letter_code
_entity_poly.pdbx_strand_id
1 'polypeptide(L)'
;MLRSMYSGISGMKNFQTKLDVIGNNIANVNTAGFKKSRVTFKDAMNQMVSGASSPTDIRGGRNATQVGLGSTLATIDVIHSGSSLQTTGRALDLGIEGDGYFIVRQGNSQYYSRAGNFYLDDNGSLVNSDGLKVQAYNQNGVLGDVIVNVNASLPAVTTKEIAFEGNLAADANVGTVFSQQIKTVDENGNAHASTVYFKKLDNNQWGVFINQEPKASSVGTISADESNQSKGNLAVTNPSDFKGTTGGKWEITANQNGGYDVVVGNGSPVTIDADDIVDNKFTHLGLEIDLNNIDPLPATAGDTWSFDVTAPTQPEENMILNFDANGNIVNADAIKNNIRVDIPSGQIDTTGTAVDESKLLVNLDFSKLTQVNGSTNANVFPDGYTEGKLESFNIGPSGEINGVYSNGLIDILGTLGIAKFSNSSGLTKAGNNLFQESVNSGTANIGVAGDGRGTLAAGSLEMSNVDLSEEFTEMITAQRGFQANTRIITTSDEILQELVNLKR
;
A
#
# COMPACT_ATOMS: atom_id res chain seq x y z
N MET A 1 47.61 -11.98 56.57
CA MET A 1 47.16 -13.21 55.94
C MET A 1 45.64 -13.33 55.90
N LEU A 2 44.88 -13.14 57.00
CA LEU A 2 43.40 -13.20 56.94
C LEU A 2 42.82 -12.18 55.93
N ARG A 3 43.37 -10.98 55.78
CA ARG A 3 42.90 -9.99 54.80
C ARG A 3 43.10 -10.44 53.36
N SER A 4 44.25 -11.06 53.04
CA SER A 4 44.53 -11.60 51.70
C SER A 4 43.57 -12.76 51.35
N MET A 5 43.23 -13.61 52.32
CA MET A 5 42.22 -14.67 52.17
C MET A 5 40.83 -14.10 51.92
N TYR A 6 40.38 -13.07 52.66
CA TYR A 6 39.10 -12.43 52.39
C TYR A 6 39.04 -11.76 51.00
N SER A 7 40.13 -11.08 50.62
CA SER A 7 40.23 -10.50 49.26
C SER A 7 40.19 -11.59 48.19
N GLY A 8 40.89 -12.71 48.39
CA GLY A 8 40.84 -13.86 47.46
C GLY A 8 39.50 -14.51 47.38
N ILE A 9 38.80 -14.69 48.50
CA ILE A 9 37.42 -15.25 48.51
C ILE A 9 36.44 -14.33 47.78
N SER A 10 36.51 -13.01 48.02
CA SER A 10 35.65 -12.06 47.34
C SER A 10 35.87 -12.03 45.82
N GLY A 11 37.17 -12.05 45.39
CA GLY A 11 37.56 -12.14 43.99
C GLY A 11 37.07 -13.45 43.33
N MET A 12 37.22 -14.58 44.04
CA MET A 12 36.76 -15.86 43.56
C MET A 12 35.22 -15.91 43.33
N LYS A 13 34.41 -15.40 44.29
CA LYS A 13 32.97 -15.29 44.14
C LYS A 13 32.56 -14.38 42.96
N ASN A 14 33.26 -13.26 42.80
CA ASN A 14 33.00 -12.33 41.71
C ASN A 14 33.31 -12.96 40.35
N PHE A 15 34.42 -13.67 40.18
CA PHE A 15 34.75 -14.35 38.96
C PHE A 15 33.77 -15.54 38.68
N GLN A 16 33.31 -16.23 39.72
CA GLN A 16 32.27 -17.26 39.56
C GLN A 16 30.97 -16.64 39.00
N THR A 17 30.47 -15.55 39.57
CA THR A 17 29.30 -14.86 39.04
C THR A 17 29.52 -14.38 37.58
N LYS A 18 30.75 -13.89 37.27
CA LYS A 18 31.10 -13.51 35.90
C LYS A 18 31.06 -14.73 34.94
N LEU A 19 31.59 -15.88 35.34
CA LEU A 19 31.54 -17.11 34.54
C LEU A 19 30.09 -17.60 34.33
N ASP A 20 29.23 -17.50 35.33
CA ASP A 20 27.80 -17.86 35.21
C ASP A 20 27.09 -17.02 34.17
N VAL A 21 27.34 -15.69 34.17
CA VAL A 21 26.75 -14.77 33.17
C VAL A 21 27.30 -15.00 31.78
N ILE A 22 28.64 -15.19 31.62
CA ILE A 22 29.26 -15.53 30.32
C ILE A 22 28.71 -16.85 29.78
N GLY A 23 28.55 -17.86 30.65
CA GLY A 23 28.00 -19.16 30.28
C GLY A 23 26.56 -19.02 29.76
N ASN A 24 25.76 -18.18 30.43
CA ASN A 24 24.39 -17.88 29.94
C ASN A 24 24.38 -17.11 28.60
N ASN A 25 25.28 -16.15 28.39
CA ASN A 25 25.40 -15.44 27.13
C ASN A 25 25.75 -16.42 25.99
N ILE A 26 26.75 -17.29 26.18
CA ILE A 26 27.15 -18.28 25.20
C ILE A 26 26.03 -19.27 24.87
N ALA A 27 25.32 -19.75 25.89
CA ALA A 27 24.19 -20.69 25.70
C ALA A 27 23.08 -20.09 24.84
N ASN A 28 22.92 -18.76 24.85
CA ASN A 28 21.87 -18.04 24.13
C ASN A 28 22.34 -17.28 22.87
N VAL A 29 23.50 -17.62 22.33
CA VAL A 29 24.02 -16.96 21.11
C VAL A 29 23.13 -17.16 19.89
N ASN A 30 22.44 -18.29 19.78
CA ASN A 30 21.52 -18.61 18.69
C ASN A 30 20.04 -18.34 19.05
N THR A 31 19.79 -17.71 20.20
CA THR A 31 18.43 -17.38 20.63
C THR A 31 18.01 -16.05 20.03
N ALA A 32 17.00 -16.05 19.17
CA ALA A 32 16.48 -14.82 18.53
C ALA A 32 16.02 -13.80 19.59
N GLY A 33 16.41 -12.54 19.40
CA GLY A 33 16.06 -11.43 20.28
C GLY A 33 16.72 -11.45 21.67
N PHE A 34 17.65 -12.38 21.93
CA PHE A 34 18.38 -12.41 23.21
C PHE A 34 19.31 -11.20 23.34
N LYS A 35 19.37 -10.64 24.57
CA LYS A 35 20.24 -9.52 24.92
C LYS A 35 21.24 -9.95 25.98
N LYS A 36 22.56 -9.78 25.67
CA LYS A 36 23.66 -10.19 26.54
C LYS A 36 23.63 -9.44 27.85
N SER A 37 24.05 -10.11 28.91
CA SER A 37 24.25 -9.49 30.22
C SER A 37 25.73 -9.27 30.47
N ARG A 38 26.06 -8.20 31.18
CA ARG A 38 27.44 -7.85 31.58
C ARG A 38 27.51 -7.66 33.08
N VAL A 39 28.57 -8.17 33.68
CA VAL A 39 28.86 -8.02 35.11
C VAL A 39 29.87 -6.91 35.36
N THR A 40 29.59 -6.02 36.29
CA THR A 40 30.55 -5.01 36.76
C THR A 40 30.84 -5.18 38.22
N PHE A 41 32.07 -4.83 38.62
CA PHE A 41 32.56 -4.93 40.00
C PHE A 41 32.92 -3.57 40.52
N LYS A 42 32.84 -3.43 41.85
CA LYS A 42 33.29 -2.25 42.59
C LYS A 42 34.20 -2.66 43.74
N ASP A 43 35.08 -1.75 44.12
CA ASP A 43 35.95 -1.90 45.31
C ASP A 43 35.08 -2.11 46.56
N ALA A 44 35.50 -3.00 47.42
CA ALA A 44 34.86 -3.23 48.70
C ALA A 44 35.28 -2.12 49.70
N MET A 45 35.23 -2.40 50.99
CA MET A 45 35.71 -1.46 52.01
C MET A 45 37.22 -1.39 52.05
N ASN A 46 37.76 -0.19 52.25
CA ASN A 46 39.17 0.06 52.46
C ASN A 46 39.43 0.28 53.98
N GLN A 47 40.33 -0.50 54.52
CA GLN A 47 40.72 -0.32 55.93
C GLN A 47 41.88 0.72 56.02
N MET A 48 41.64 1.79 56.81
CA MET A 48 42.65 2.79 57.08
C MET A 48 43.69 2.25 58.09
N VAL A 49 44.94 2.24 57.69
CA VAL A 49 46.10 1.85 58.53
C VAL A 49 46.66 3.09 59.25
N SER A 50 46.80 4.20 58.53
CA SER A 50 47.14 5.51 59.12
C SER A 50 46.39 6.62 58.39
N GLY A 51 45.96 7.63 59.17
CA GLY A 51 45.28 8.82 58.60
C GLY A 51 46.27 9.76 57.88
N ALA A 52 45.71 10.62 57.02
CA ALA A 52 46.47 11.74 56.47
C ALA A 52 46.79 12.78 57.58
N SER A 53 47.98 13.41 57.50
CA SER A 53 48.31 14.54 58.35
C SER A 53 48.70 15.74 57.48
N SER A 54 48.26 16.93 57.94
CA SER A 54 48.62 18.19 57.28
C SER A 54 50.13 18.50 57.44
N PRO A 55 50.75 19.25 56.56
CA PRO A 55 52.07 19.76 56.73
C PRO A 55 52.14 20.76 57.89
N THR A 56 53.24 20.75 58.66
CA THR A 56 53.60 21.72 59.70
C THR A 56 54.87 22.39 59.34
N ASP A 57 55.23 23.49 59.97
CA ASP A 57 56.49 24.24 59.69
C ASP A 57 57.75 23.40 59.79
N ILE A 58 57.74 22.29 60.51
CA ILE A 58 58.89 21.42 60.77
C ILE A 58 58.76 20.08 59.98
N ARG A 59 57.59 19.73 59.49
CA ARG A 59 57.36 18.41 58.90
C ARG A 59 56.39 18.47 57.74
N GLY A 60 56.76 17.84 56.60
CA GLY A 60 55.83 17.69 55.48
C GLY A 60 54.58 16.85 55.78
N GLY A 61 53.48 17.09 55.07
CA GLY A 61 52.27 16.31 55.17
C GLY A 61 52.49 14.83 54.81
N ARG A 62 51.66 13.94 55.37
CA ARG A 62 51.68 12.49 55.03
C ARG A 62 50.31 12.08 54.44
N ASN A 63 50.36 11.29 53.41
CA ASN A 63 49.17 10.72 52.78
C ASN A 63 48.59 9.59 53.65
N ALA A 64 47.28 9.39 53.58
CA ALA A 64 46.60 8.25 54.20
C ALA A 64 47.13 6.93 53.63
N THR A 65 47.34 5.93 54.49
CA THR A 65 47.70 4.57 54.07
C THR A 65 46.49 3.69 54.30
N GLN A 66 45.94 3.12 53.19
CA GLN A 66 44.76 2.30 53.21
C GLN A 66 45.03 0.96 52.54
N VAL A 67 44.34 -0.10 53.00
CA VAL A 67 44.43 -1.45 52.48
C VAL A 67 43.02 -1.90 52.06
N GLY A 68 42.82 -2.27 50.79
CA GLY A 68 41.56 -2.78 50.28
C GLY A 68 41.27 -4.19 50.78
N LEU A 69 39.97 -4.48 51.00
CA LEU A 69 39.47 -5.77 51.48
C LEU A 69 38.85 -6.63 50.38
N GLY A 70 39.12 -6.28 49.11
CA GLY A 70 38.62 -7.02 47.96
C GLY A 70 37.59 -6.24 47.13
N SER A 71 36.79 -6.94 46.35
CA SER A 71 35.78 -6.37 45.47
C SER A 71 34.41 -7.01 45.70
N THR A 72 33.36 -6.28 45.34
CA THR A 72 31.98 -6.76 45.38
C THR A 72 31.32 -6.58 44.04
N LEU A 73 30.24 -7.34 43.79
CA LEU A 73 29.40 -7.15 42.63
C LEU A 73 28.78 -5.74 42.66
N ALA A 74 28.91 -4.98 41.57
CA ALA A 74 28.25 -3.69 41.42
C ALA A 74 26.92 -3.84 40.73
N THR A 75 26.91 -4.32 39.49
CA THR A 75 25.67 -4.48 38.68
C THR A 75 25.77 -5.70 37.76
N ILE A 76 24.62 -6.21 37.35
CA ILE A 76 24.47 -7.11 36.21
C ILE A 76 23.55 -6.40 35.23
N ASP A 77 24.13 -5.79 34.21
CA ASP A 77 23.41 -4.97 33.23
C ASP A 77 23.03 -5.82 32.04
N VAL A 78 21.84 -5.57 31.48
CA VAL A 78 21.41 -6.11 30.19
C VAL A 78 21.73 -5.06 29.10
N ILE A 79 22.42 -5.48 28.07
CA ILE A 79 22.80 -4.61 26.95
C ILE A 79 21.77 -4.73 25.85
N HIS A 80 20.95 -3.70 25.65
CA HIS A 80 19.86 -3.65 24.69
C HIS A 80 20.25 -3.09 23.32
N SER A 81 21.54 -3.16 22.93
CA SER A 81 21.94 -2.80 21.58
C SER A 81 21.26 -3.68 20.54
N GLY A 82 20.91 -3.10 19.39
CA GLY A 82 20.45 -3.85 18.23
C GLY A 82 21.49 -4.84 17.75
N SER A 83 21.07 -5.87 17.07
CA SER A 83 21.91 -6.86 16.39
C SER A 83 21.49 -7.05 14.94
N SER A 84 22.26 -7.84 14.17
CA SER A 84 21.95 -8.11 12.78
C SER A 84 20.65 -8.90 12.64
N LEU A 85 19.91 -8.59 11.57
CA LEU A 85 18.73 -9.35 11.17
C LEU A 85 19.15 -10.54 10.30
N GLN A 86 18.63 -11.72 10.62
CA GLN A 86 18.79 -12.92 9.82
C GLN A 86 17.49 -13.20 9.06
N THR A 87 17.58 -13.25 7.73
CA THR A 87 16.44 -13.59 6.87
C THR A 87 16.09 -15.05 7.03
N THR A 88 14.81 -15.32 7.29
CA THR A 88 14.24 -16.67 7.43
C THR A 88 13.31 -17.02 6.28
N GLY A 89 12.76 -16.01 5.57
CA GLY A 89 11.80 -16.18 4.49
C GLY A 89 10.38 -16.53 4.96
N ARG A 90 10.14 -16.59 6.27
CA ARG A 90 8.82 -16.84 6.84
C ARG A 90 8.12 -15.53 7.17
N ALA A 91 6.96 -15.26 6.58
CA ALA A 91 6.24 -13.98 6.70
C ALA A 91 5.91 -13.57 8.15
N LEU A 92 5.78 -14.53 9.06
CA LEU A 92 5.46 -14.32 10.47
C LEU A 92 6.70 -14.10 11.36
N ASP A 93 7.89 -14.23 10.80
CA ASP A 93 9.12 -13.89 11.49
C ASP A 93 9.40 -12.42 11.27
N LEU A 94 9.43 -11.66 12.37
CA LEU A 94 9.56 -10.20 12.35
C LEU A 94 10.80 -9.77 13.11
N GLY A 95 11.66 -8.97 12.49
CA GLY A 95 12.78 -8.31 13.15
C GLY A 95 12.48 -6.82 13.35
N ILE A 96 12.95 -6.25 14.48
CA ILE A 96 12.89 -4.80 14.68
C ILE A 96 14.26 -4.21 14.35
N GLU A 97 14.29 -3.35 13.34
CA GLU A 97 15.47 -2.56 12.99
C GLU A 97 15.44 -1.23 13.75
N GLY A 98 16.32 -1.08 14.73
CA GLY A 98 16.34 0.08 15.63
C GLY A 98 15.78 -0.21 17.03
N ASP A 99 15.31 0.83 17.72
CA ASP A 99 14.81 0.74 19.10
C ASP A 99 13.33 0.37 19.14
N GLY A 100 12.96 -0.57 20.01
CA GLY A 100 11.58 -0.94 20.25
C GLY A 100 11.43 -2.37 20.75
N TYR A 101 10.24 -2.76 21.14
CA TYR A 101 9.90 -4.10 21.61
C TYR A 101 8.52 -4.46 21.11
N PHE A 102 8.31 -5.70 20.72
CA PHE A 102 6.98 -6.26 20.51
C PHE A 102 6.25 -6.30 21.85
N ILE A 103 4.96 -6.03 21.81
CA ILE A 103 4.09 -6.09 22.97
C ILE A 103 3.34 -7.40 22.93
N VAL A 104 3.48 -8.21 23.96
CA VAL A 104 2.73 -9.46 24.13
C VAL A 104 1.96 -9.44 25.42
N ARG A 105 0.78 -10.07 25.44
CA ARG A 105 -0.14 -10.03 26.57
C ARG A 105 -0.47 -11.43 27.08
N GLN A 106 -0.48 -11.55 28.40
CA GLN A 106 -0.99 -12.73 29.12
C GLN A 106 -2.09 -12.28 30.09
N GLY A 107 -3.33 -12.54 29.75
CA GLY A 107 -4.47 -12.01 30.54
C GLY A 107 -4.44 -10.48 30.60
N ASN A 108 -4.28 -9.91 31.79
CA ASN A 108 -4.19 -8.46 31.98
C ASN A 108 -2.75 -7.92 32.04
N SER A 109 -1.73 -8.80 32.02
CA SER A 109 -0.34 -8.41 32.12
C SER A 109 0.28 -8.24 30.73
N GLN A 110 1.00 -7.14 30.52
CA GLN A 110 1.75 -6.88 29.31
C GLN A 110 3.22 -7.22 29.53
N TYR A 111 3.83 -7.82 28.53
CA TYR A 111 5.25 -8.13 28.45
C TYR A 111 5.82 -7.62 27.14
N TYR A 112 7.11 -7.45 27.09
CA TYR A 112 7.83 -6.87 25.98
C TYR A 112 8.90 -7.85 25.51
N SER A 113 9.05 -8.01 24.20
CA SER A 113 10.03 -8.95 23.63
C SER A 113 10.72 -8.38 22.40
N ARG A 114 11.96 -8.81 22.17
CA ARG A 114 12.65 -8.61 20.89
C ARG A 114 12.56 -9.84 19.97
N ALA A 115 12.11 -10.98 20.53
CA ALA A 115 11.88 -12.17 19.74
C ALA A 115 10.60 -12.00 18.92
N GLY A 116 10.73 -12.08 17.60
CA GLY A 116 9.63 -11.88 16.65
C GLY A 116 9.23 -13.15 15.91
N ASN A 117 9.48 -14.31 16.46
CA ASN A 117 9.06 -15.59 15.92
C ASN A 117 7.59 -15.88 16.30
N PHE A 118 6.67 -15.39 15.47
CA PHE A 118 5.24 -15.47 15.74
C PHE A 118 4.56 -16.63 14.99
N TYR A 119 3.38 -17.00 15.50
CA TYR A 119 2.53 -18.05 14.97
C TYR A 119 1.08 -17.56 14.96
N LEU A 120 0.23 -18.16 14.14
CA LEU A 120 -1.21 -17.98 14.21
C LEU A 120 -1.79 -19.15 15.00
N ASP A 121 -2.71 -18.85 15.94
CA ASP A 121 -3.52 -19.85 16.61
C ASP A 121 -4.73 -20.23 15.74
N ASP A 122 -5.53 -21.19 16.22
CA ASP A 122 -6.73 -21.70 15.52
C ASP A 122 -7.81 -20.58 15.32
N ASN A 123 -7.79 -19.56 16.16
CA ASN A 123 -8.70 -18.42 16.06
C ASN A 123 -8.13 -17.27 15.19
N GLY A 124 -6.95 -17.45 14.60
CA GLY A 124 -6.25 -16.45 13.85
C GLY A 124 -5.53 -15.39 14.68
N SER A 125 -5.40 -15.57 16.02
CA SER A 125 -4.63 -14.64 16.84
C SER A 125 -3.14 -14.82 16.62
N LEU A 126 -2.41 -13.70 16.52
CA LEU A 126 -0.96 -13.73 16.44
C LEU A 126 -0.37 -13.97 17.82
N VAL A 127 0.38 -15.06 17.99
CA VAL A 127 0.95 -15.48 19.28
C VAL A 127 2.45 -15.75 19.17
N ASN A 128 3.17 -15.65 20.29
CA ASN A 128 4.56 -16.09 20.39
C ASN A 128 4.64 -17.61 20.65
N SER A 129 5.85 -18.15 20.81
CA SER A 129 6.10 -19.58 21.12
C SER A 129 5.46 -20.07 22.41
N ASP A 130 5.18 -19.16 23.36
CA ASP A 130 4.56 -19.47 24.65
C ASP A 130 3.03 -19.28 24.64
N GLY A 131 2.43 -18.98 23.48
CA GLY A 131 1.00 -18.73 23.32
C GLY A 131 0.53 -17.35 23.82
N LEU A 132 1.45 -16.39 24.05
CA LEU A 132 1.10 -15.03 24.43
C LEU A 132 0.66 -14.24 23.19
N LYS A 133 -0.45 -13.50 23.30
CA LYS A 133 -1.03 -12.75 22.18
C LYS A 133 -0.28 -11.46 21.92
N VAL A 134 0.07 -11.25 20.67
CA VAL A 134 0.71 -10.00 20.21
C VAL A 134 -0.32 -8.89 20.13
N GLN A 135 0.08 -7.69 20.55
CA GLN A 135 -0.79 -6.52 20.57
C GLN A 135 -0.58 -5.66 19.33
N ALA A 136 -1.67 -5.19 18.74
CA ALA A 136 -1.65 -4.24 17.64
C ALA A 136 -2.81 -3.26 17.77
N TYR A 137 -2.73 -2.18 17.03
CA TYR A 137 -3.81 -1.24 16.83
C TYR A 137 -4.79 -1.81 15.81
N ASN A 138 -6.06 -1.82 16.14
CA ASN A 138 -7.12 -2.12 15.19
C ASN A 138 -7.38 -0.92 14.26
N GLN A 139 -8.28 -1.06 13.30
CA GLN A 139 -8.69 0.02 12.37
C GLN A 139 -9.21 1.27 13.08
N ASN A 140 -9.71 1.14 14.32
CA ASN A 140 -10.19 2.25 15.13
C ASN A 140 -9.08 2.90 16.00
N GLY A 141 -7.83 2.50 15.86
CA GLY A 141 -6.70 3.03 16.63
C GLY A 141 -6.65 2.55 18.08
N VAL A 142 -7.38 1.50 18.45
CA VAL A 142 -7.38 0.94 19.80
C VAL A 142 -6.39 -0.23 19.86
N LEU A 143 -5.49 -0.22 20.86
CA LEU A 143 -4.56 -1.31 21.10
C LEU A 143 -5.30 -2.54 21.65
N GLY A 144 -5.15 -3.66 20.96
CA GLY A 144 -5.80 -4.93 21.33
C GLY A 144 -5.10 -6.14 20.72
N ASP A 145 -5.71 -7.32 20.89
CA ASP A 145 -5.21 -8.54 20.28
C ASP A 145 -5.44 -8.49 18.76
N VAL A 146 -4.44 -8.85 18.00
CA VAL A 146 -4.57 -9.01 16.54
C VAL A 146 -5.21 -10.34 16.24
N ILE A 147 -6.28 -10.31 15.45
CA ILE A 147 -6.92 -11.50 14.92
C ILE A 147 -6.88 -11.42 13.39
N VAL A 148 -6.04 -12.25 12.78
CA VAL A 148 -6.02 -12.46 11.33
C VAL A 148 -6.90 -13.66 11.02
N ASN A 149 -8.20 -13.42 10.91
CA ASN A 149 -9.13 -14.51 10.61
C ASN A 149 -8.99 -14.93 9.14
N VAL A 150 -8.31 -16.04 8.92
CA VAL A 150 -8.07 -16.61 7.56
C VAL A 150 -9.38 -16.99 6.86
N ASN A 151 -10.48 -17.16 7.62
CA ASN A 151 -11.80 -17.47 7.08
C ASN A 151 -12.70 -16.23 7.01
N ALA A 152 -12.17 -15.03 7.31
CA ALA A 152 -12.96 -13.82 7.20
C ALA A 152 -13.29 -13.53 5.74
N SER A 153 -14.57 -13.29 5.48
CA SER A 153 -15.01 -12.69 4.22
C SER A 153 -15.22 -11.19 4.42
N LEU A 154 -14.70 -10.42 3.48
CA LEU A 154 -15.04 -9.00 3.35
C LEU A 154 -16.39 -8.94 2.64
N PRO A 155 -17.45 -8.39 3.26
CA PRO A 155 -18.77 -8.31 2.63
C PRO A 155 -18.69 -7.45 1.36
N ALA A 156 -19.55 -7.78 0.38
CA ALA A 156 -19.65 -6.97 -0.81
C ALA A 156 -20.12 -5.54 -0.46
N VAL A 157 -19.62 -4.58 -1.20
CA VAL A 157 -20.03 -3.18 -1.13
C VAL A 157 -20.62 -2.77 -2.48
N THR A 158 -21.86 -2.30 -2.47
CA THR A 158 -22.56 -1.84 -3.67
C THR A 158 -21.87 -0.63 -4.27
N THR A 159 -21.67 -0.64 -5.58
CA THR A 159 -21.11 0.51 -6.31
C THR A 159 -22.10 1.66 -6.32
N LYS A 160 -21.70 2.83 -5.85
CA LYS A 160 -22.48 4.07 -5.85
C LYS A 160 -21.88 5.14 -6.74
N GLU A 161 -20.55 5.13 -6.88
CA GLU A 161 -19.81 6.09 -7.68
C GLU A 161 -18.73 5.39 -8.49
N ILE A 162 -18.52 5.88 -9.72
CA ILE A 162 -17.43 5.43 -10.58
C ILE A 162 -16.61 6.65 -10.97
N ALA A 163 -15.37 6.71 -10.50
CA ALA A 163 -14.43 7.75 -10.89
C ALA A 163 -13.65 7.35 -12.15
N PHE A 164 -13.50 8.30 -13.07
CA PHE A 164 -12.70 8.16 -14.29
C PHE A 164 -11.48 9.05 -14.19
N GLU A 165 -10.30 8.47 -14.40
CA GLU A 165 -9.03 9.21 -14.29
C GLU A 165 -8.17 8.94 -15.53
N GLY A 166 -7.49 9.97 -16.03
CA GLY A 166 -6.56 9.84 -17.13
C GLY A 166 -6.75 10.87 -18.24
N ASN A 167 -6.45 10.49 -19.48
CA ASN A 167 -6.44 11.40 -20.60
C ASN A 167 -7.29 10.90 -21.77
N LEU A 168 -8.05 11.78 -22.38
CA LEU A 168 -8.68 11.60 -23.68
C LEU A 168 -7.88 12.42 -24.71
N ALA A 169 -7.31 11.76 -25.74
CA ALA A 169 -6.40 12.40 -26.66
C ALA A 169 -7.02 13.60 -27.39
N ALA A 170 -6.39 14.78 -27.23
CA ALA A 170 -6.87 16.00 -27.90
C ALA A 170 -6.64 15.96 -29.43
N ASP A 171 -5.60 15.25 -29.89
CA ASP A 171 -5.23 15.05 -31.29
C ASP A 171 -5.95 13.89 -31.97
N ALA A 172 -6.82 13.16 -31.26
CA ALA A 172 -7.65 12.14 -31.89
C ALA A 172 -8.59 12.74 -32.94
N ASN A 173 -8.82 12.00 -34.03
CA ASN A 173 -9.78 12.42 -35.08
C ASN A 173 -11.22 12.40 -34.55
N VAL A 174 -12.04 13.33 -35.02
CA VAL A 174 -13.50 13.31 -34.77
C VAL A 174 -14.05 11.94 -35.24
N GLY A 175 -14.91 11.35 -34.40
CA GLY A 175 -15.44 10.01 -34.63
C GLY A 175 -14.63 8.88 -34.00
N THR A 176 -13.41 9.13 -33.51
CA THR A 176 -12.62 8.11 -32.78
C THR A 176 -13.39 7.64 -31.54
N VAL A 177 -13.45 6.32 -31.35
CA VAL A 177 -14.10 5.69 -30.22
C VAL A 177 -13.05 4.99 -29.36
N PHE A 178 -13.08 5.26 -28.07
CA PHE A 178 -12.32 4.55 -27.04
C PHE A 178 -13.29 3.81 -26.11
N SER A 179 -13.02 2.56 -25.79
CA SER A 179 -13.88 1.76 -24.91
C SER A 179 -13.14 1.31 -23.66
N GLN A 180 -13.83 1.39 -22.52
CA GLN A 180 -13.32 0.92 -21.25
C GLN A 180 -14.36 0.04 -20.56
N GLN A 181 -13.96 -1.17 -20.18
CA GLN A 181 -14.82 -2.06 -19.41
C GLN A 181 -14.83 -1.65 -17.94
N ILE A 182 -16.00 -1.63 -17.34
CA ILE A 182 -16.22 -1.36 -15.92
C ILE A 182 -16.88 -2.57 -15.28
N LYS A 183 -16.57 -2.78 -14.00
CA LYS A 183 -17.20 -3.80 -13.16
C LYS A 183 -17.89 -3.13 -12.00
N THR A 184 -19.19 -3.29 -11.88
CA THR A 184 -20.00 -2.73 -10.79
C THR A 184 -20.60 -3.85 -9.97
N VAL A 185 -20.97 -3.55 -8.73
CA VAL A 185 -21.52 -4.53 -7.79
C VAL A 185 -22.89 -4.04 -7.32
N ASP A 186 -23.89 -4.91 -7.40
CA ASP A 186 -25.26 -4.63 -6.95
C ASP A 186 -25.42 -4.82 -5.42
N GLU A 187 -26.60 -4.54 -4.89
CA GLU A 187 -26.92 -4.70 -3.46
C GLU A 187 -26.83 -6.15 -2.96
N ASN A 188 -26.92 -7.12 -3.86
CA ASN A 188 -26.80 -8.54 -3.55
C ASN A 188 -25.34 -9.04 -3.64
N GLY A 189 -24.40 -8.18 -3.98
CA GLY A 189 -22.99 -8.53 -4.15
C GLY A 189 -22.65 -9.14 -5.52
N ASN A 190 -23.60 -9.17 -6.48
CA ASN A 190 -23.33 -9.68 -7.82
C ASN A 190 -22.58 -8.64 -8.65
N ALA A 191 -21.62 -9.12 -9.44
CA ALA A 191 -20.86 -8.26 -10.33
C ALA A 191 -21.53 -8.16 -11.70
N HIS A 192 -21.69 -6.94 -12.19
CA HIS A 192 -22.15 -6.61 -13.53
C HIS A 192 -21.01 -5.99 -14.33
N ALA A 193 -20.74 -6.55 -15.50
CA ALA A 193 -19.76 -5.99 -16.43
C ALA A 193 -20.48 -5.11 -17.45
N SER A 194 -20.03 -3.87 -17.59
CA SER A 194 -20.55 -2.90 -18.54
C SER A 194 -19.38 -2.26 -19.30
N THR A 195 -19.68 -1.70 -20.47
CA THR A 195 -18.67 -1.02 -21.28
C THR A 195 -19.06 0.43 -21.47
N VAL A 196 -18.15 1.33 -21.13
CA VAL A 196 -18.28 2.75 -21.41
C VAL A 196 -17.49 3.07 -22.67
N TYR A 197 -18.11 3.76 -23.60
CA TYR A 197 -17.50 4.23 -24.83
C TYR A 197 -17.40 5.74 -24.81
N PHE A 198 -16.23 6.24 -25.14
CA PHE A 198 -15.94 7.66 -25.33
C PHE A 198 -15.77 7.90 -26.83
N LYS A 199 -16.63 8.70 -27.44
CA LYS A 199 -16.53 9.08 -28.84
C LYS A 199 -16.21 10.55 -28.98
N LYS A 200 -15.16 10.87 -29.74
CA LYS A 200 -14.83 12.27 -30.02
C LYS A 200 -15.86 12.86 -30.96
N LEU A 201 -16.55 13.90 -30.49
CA LEU A 201 -17.60 14.60 -31.23
C LEU A 201 -17.05 15.83 -31.96
N ASP A 202 -16.20 16.63 -31.27
CA ASP A 202 -15.57 17.83 -31.80
C ASP A 202 -14.24 18.07 -31.05
N ASN A 203 -13.50 19.13 -31.38
CA ASN A 203 -12.17 19.42 -30.86
C ASN A 203 -12.08 19.34 -29.32
N ASN A 204 -13.06 19.87 -28.60
CA ASN A 204 -13.09 19.89 -27.13
C ASN A 204 -14.30 19.15 -26.54
N GLN A 205 -14.88 18.21 -27.32
CA GLN A 205 -16.09 17.51 -26.91
C GLN A 205 -15.97 16.01 -27.10
N TRP A 206 -16.34 15.27 -26.06
CA TRP A 206 -16.45 13.82 -26.10
C TRP A 206 -17.83 13.38 -25.63
N GLY A 207 -18.46 12.48 -26.38
CA GLY A 207 -19.71 11.84 -25.99
C GLY A 207 -19.44 10.56 -25.22
N VAL A 208 -20.18 10.32 -24.15
CA VAL A 208 -20.13 9.10 -23.35
C VAL A 208 -21.33 8.24 -23.65
N PHE A 209 -21.11 6.94 -23.88
CA PHE A 209 -22.14 5.94 -24.13
C PHE A 209 -21.91 4.75 -23.19
N ILE A 210 -22.98 4.19 -22.67
CA ILE A 210 -22.89 3.06 -21.72
C ILE A 210 -23.63 1.88 -22.33
N ASN A 211 -22.94 0.73 -22.42
CA ASN A 211 -23.46 -0.52 -23.01
C ASN A 211 -23.95 -0.41 -24.47
N GLN A 212 -23.78 0.72 -25.10
CA GLN A 212 -24.15 0.95 -26.47
C GLN A 212 -22.94 1.46 -27.25
N GLU A 213 -22.41 0.63 -28.15
CA GLU A 213 -21.33 1.06 -29.02
C GLU A 213 -21.82 2.14 -29.99
N PRO A 214 -21.17 3.33 -30.01
CA PRO A 214 -21.58 4.40 -30.91
C PRO A 214 -21.26 4.04 -32.36
N LYS A 215 -22.28 3.86 -33.17
CA LYS A 215 -22.15 3.56 -34.59
C LYS A 215 -21.80 4.82 -35.36
N ALA A 216 -20.91 4.69 -36.33
CA ALA A 216 -20.69 5.72 -37.34
C ALA A 216 -21.91 5.80 -38.28
N SER A 217 -22.07 6.94 -38.93
CA SER A 217 -23.03 7.03 -40.01
C SER A 217 -22.67 6.07 -41.14
N SER A 218 -23.66 5.54 -41.76
CA SER A 218 -23.48 4.64 -42.89
C SER A 218 -24.50 4.99 -44.02
N VAL A 219 -24.06 4.73 -45.23
CA VAL A 219 -24.87 4.91 -46.44
C VAL A 219 -25.22 3.53 -46.98
N GLY A 220 -26.48 3.31 -47.23
CA GLY A 220 -27.00 2.09 -47.85
C GLY A 220 -26.69 1.99 -49.32
N THR A 221 -27.20 0.95 -49.96
CA THR A 221 -27.01 0.75 -51.39
C THR A 221 -27.64 1.90 -52.17
N ILE A 222 -26.88 2.54 -53.02
CA ILE A 222 -27.37 3.61 -53.91
C ILE A 222 -28.08 2.95 -55.11
N SER A 223 -29.30 3.32 -55.35
CA SER A 223 -30.14 2.81 -56.48
C SER A 223 -30.51 3.96 -57.41
N ALA A 224 -30.19 3.80 -58.67
CA ALA A 224 -30.69 4.67 -59.72
C ALA A 224 -32.13 4.26 -60.05
N ASP A 225 -33.01 5.22 -60.37
CA ASP A 225 -34.37 4.93 -60.86
C ASP A 225 -34.28 4.27 -62.26
N GLU A 226 -35.16 3.29 -62.49
CA GLU A 226 -35.19 2.57 -63.83
C GLU A 226 -35.55 3.49 -64.97
N SER A 227 -36.15 4.63 -64.72
CA SER A 227 -36.53 5.63 -65.76
C SER A 227 -35.38 6.59 -66.11
N ASN A 228 -34.24 6.52 -65.42
CA ASN A 228 -33.10 7.41 -65.65
C ASN A 228 -32.58 7.27 -67.06
N GLN A 229 -32.32 8.41 -67.69
CA GLN A 229 -31.71 8.44 -69.05
C GLN A 229 -30.16 8.37 -68.93
N SER A 230 -29.60 8.90 -67.88
CA SER A 230 -28.16 8.77 -67.60
C SER A 230 -27.86 7.40 -66.97
N LYS A 231 -26.76 6.80 -67.38
CA LYS A 231 -26.30 5.50 -66.85
C LYS A 231 -25.30 5.69 -65.76
N GLY A 232 -25.32 4.75 -64.80
CA GLY A 232 -24.37 4.74 -63.65
C GLY A 232 -25.03 5.15 -62.33
N ASN A 233 -24.29 5.02 -61.25
CA ASN A 233 -24.73 5.36 -59.92
C ASN A 233 -23.82 6.43 -59.30
N LEU A 234 -24.42 7.22 -58.41
CA LEU A 234 -23.64 8.09 -57.53
C LEU A 234 -22.73 7.25 -56.64
N ALA A 235 -21.67 7.86 -56.13
CA ALA A 235 -20.89 7.30 -55.02
C ALA A 235 -20.83 8.29 -53.87
N VAL A 236 -20.83 7.80 -52.62
CA VAL A 236 -20.61 8.61 -51.43
C VAL A 236 -19.24 8.27 -50.88
N THR A 237 -18.32 9.25 -50.91
CA THR A 237 -16.91 9.02 -50.57
C THR A 237 -16.61 9.04 -49.08
N ASN A 238 -17.36 9.84 -48.27
CA ASN A 238 -17.13 10.01 -46.83
C ASN A 238 -18.40 9.75 -46.02
N PRO A 239 -18.91 8.50 -45.94
CA PRO A 239 -20.13 8.22 -45.13
C PRO A 239 -20.04 8.60 -43.67
N SER A 240 -18.82 8.57 -43.09
CA SER A 240 -18.58 8.90 -41.66
C SER A 240 -18.74 10.38 -41.32
N ASP A 241 -18.70 11.27 -42.32
CA ASP A 241 -18.71 12.71 -42.13
C ASP A 241 -20.12 13.31 -42.13
N PHE A 242 -21.14 12.47 -42.12
CA PHE A 242 -22.52 12.91 -42.05
C PHE A 242 -22.83 13.71 -40.78
N LYS A 243 -23.25 14.95 -40.96
CA LYS A 243 -23.57 15.93 -39.88
C LYS A 243 -25.03 16.01 -39.51
N GLY A 244 -25.89 15.23 -40.19
CA GLY A 244 -27.31 15.19 -39.87
C GLY A 244 -27.60 14.48 -38.55
N THR A 245 -28.55 14.96 -37.77
CA THR A 245 -28.98 14.35 -36.50
C THR A 245 -29.94 13.18 -36.70
N THR A 246 -30.64 13.15 -37.80
CA THR A 246 -31.59 12.08 -38.17
C THR A 246 -31.20 11.50 -39.50
N GLY A 247 -31.16 10.18 -39.58
CA GLY A 247 -30.98 9.46 -40.83
C GLY A 247 -32.27 9.49 -41.65
N GLY A 248 -32.28 8.90 -42.82
CA GLY A 248 -33.48 8.79 -43.66
C GLY A 248 -33.13 8.45 -45.13
N LYS A 249 -34.18 8.34 -45.92
CA LYS A 249 -34.04 8.13 -47.35
C LYS A 249 -33.58 9.44 -48.02
N TRP A 250 -32.48 9.38 -48.73
CA TRP A 250 -32.03 10.46 -49.58
C TRP A 250 -32.48 10.22 -50.98
N GLU A 251 -32.97 11.28 -51.65
CA GLU A 251 -33.36 11.28 -53.03
C GLU A 251 -32.70 12.47 -53.72
N ILE A 252 -31.90 12.17 -54.73
CA ILE A 252 -31.13 13.17 -55.49
C ILE A 252 -31.63 13.18 -56.91
N THR A 253 -32.18 14.30 -57.36
CA THR A 253 -32.79 14.48 -58.68
C THR A 253 -32.00 15.52 -59.48
N ALA A 254 -31.57 15.19 -60.68
CA ALA A 254 -30.95 16.15 -61.60
C ALA A 254 -31.93 17.20 -62.06
N ASN A 255 -31.59 18.49 -61.96
CA ASN A 255 -32.47 19.58 -62.37
C ASN A 255 -32.14 20.14 -63.76
N GLN A 256 -33.00 21.03 -64.26
CA GLN A 256 -32.86 21.58 -65.64
C GLN A 256 -31.70 22.55 -65.82
N ASN A 257 -31.09 23.01 -64.71
CA ASN A 257 -29.98 23.98 -64.72
C ASN A 257 -28.61 23.31 -64.64
N GLY A 258 -28.51 21.98 -64.71
CA GLY A 258 -27.27 21.20 -64.55
C GLY A 258 -26.83 20.99 -63.11
N GLY A 259 -27.65 21.37 -62.12
CA GLY A 259 -27.47 21.09 -60.70
C GLY A 259 -28.29 19.89 -60.22
N TYR A 260 -28.41 19.71 -58.87
CA TYR A 260 -29.18 18.62 -58.30
C TYR A 260 -30.04 19.11 -57.14
N ASP A 261 -31.27 18.55 -57.05
CA ASP A 261 -32.17 18.76 -55.93
C ASP A 261 -32.03 17.58 -54.98
N VAL A 262 -31.65 17.84 -53.74
CA VAL A 262 -31.47 16.83 -52.68
C VAL A 262 -32.63 16.88 -51.69
N VAL A 263 -33.33 15.77 -51.53
CA VAL A 263 -34.39 15.60 -50.54
C VAL A 263 -33.94 14.59 -49.51
N VAL A 264 -34.04 14.94 -48.22
CA VAL A 264 -33.68 14.06 -47.11
C VAL A 264 -34.95 13.73 -46.31
N GLY A 265 -35.35 12.48 -46.30
CA GLY A 265 -36.58 12.02 -45.63
C GLY A 265 -37.82 12.70 -46.20
N ASN A 266 -38.60 13.37 -45.33
CA ASN A 266 -39.79 14.16 -45.70
C ASN A 266 -39.49 15.66 -45.76
N GLY A 267 -38.20 16.03 -45.83
CA GLY A 267 -37.78 17.45 -45.88
C GLY A 267 -38.09 18.13 -47.20
N SER A 268 -37.96 19.45 -47.24
CA SER A 268 -38.03 20.23 -48.46
C SER A 268 -36.78 19.99 -49.33
N PRO A 269 -36.90 19.96 -50.67
CA PRO A 269 -35.75 19.83 -51.54
C PRO A 269 -34.75 20.99 -51.35
N VAL A 270 -33.48 20.67 -51.26
CA VAL A 270 -32.36 21.63 -51.26
C VAL A 270 -31.66 21.56 -52.61
N THR A 271 -31.67 22.69 -53.34
CA THR A 271 -31.07 22.79 -54.67
C THR A 271 -29.58 23.06 -54.53
N ILE A 272 -28.77 22.24 -55.18
CA ILE A 272 -27.33 22.41 -55.34
C ILE A 272 -27.14 22.95 -56.76
N ASP A 273 -26.67 24.17 -56.93
CA ASP A 273 -26.43 24.79 -58.18
C ASP A 273 -25.23 24.18 -58.93
N ALA A 274 -25.22 24.25 -60.26
CA ALA A 274 -24.10 23.72 -61.03
C ALA A 274 -22.73 24.35 -60.67
N ASP A 275 -22.75 25.58 -60.20
CA ASP A 275 -21.53 26.32 -59.76
C ASP A 275 -20.96 25.80 -58.43
N ASP A 276 -21.78 25.09 -57.65
CA ASP A 276 -21.37 24.47 -56.37
C ASP A 276 -20.78 23.05 -56.57
N ILE A 277 -20.76 22.58 -57.83
CA ILE A 277 -20.22 21.25 -58.17
C ILE A 277 -18.76 21.44 -58.62
N VAL A 278 -17.83 20.98 -57.81
CA VAL A 278 -16.38 21.04 -58.09
C VAL A 278 -15.85 19.64 -58.38
N ASP A 279 -15.12 19.45 -59.45
CA ASP A 279 -14.56 18.16 -59.86
C ASP A 279 -15.61 17.02 -59.95
N ASN A 280 -16.82 17.33 -60.40
CA ASN A 280 -17.97 16.44 -60.42
C ASN A 280 -18.39 15.91 -59.04
N LYS A 281 -18.21 16.71 -58.01
CA LYS A 281 -18.58 16.40 -56.61
C LYS A 281 -19.27 17.56 -55.95
N PHE A 282 -20.20 17.25 -55.07
CA PHE A 282 -20.81 18.26 -54.20
C PHE A 282 -20.96 17.71 -52.76
N THR A 283 -21.03 18.59 -51.76
CA THR A 283 -21.20 18.19 -50.38
C THR A 283 -22.52 18.69 -49.82
N HIS A 284 -23.31 17.77 -49.24
CA HIS A 284 -24.54 18.12 -48.53
C HIS A 284 -24.58 17.41 -47.16
N LEU A 285 -24.87 18.12 -46.08
CA LEU A 285 -24.83 17.62 -44.71
C LEU A 285 -23.58 16.81 -44.34
N GLY A 286 -22.41 17.20 -44.91
CA GLY A 286 -21.16 16.54 -44.68
C GLY A 286 -20.87 15.32 -45.55
N LEU A 287 -21.85 14.83 -46.31
CA LEU A 287 -21.63 13.75 -47.27
C LEU A 287 -21.13 14.33 -48.61
N GLU A 288 -20.02 13.85 -49.08
CA GLU A 288 -19.50 14.16 -50.40
C GLU A 288 -20.06 13.16 -51.43
N ILE A 289 -20.83 13.69 -52.37
CA ILE A 289 -21.48 12.95 -53.43
C ILE A 289 -20.61 13.05 -54.69
N ASP A 290 -20.16 11.93 -55.19
CA ASP A 290 -19.31 11.82 -56.38
C ASP A 290 -20.15 11.39 -57.59
N LEU A 291 -20.14 12.20 -58.62
CA LEU A 291 -20.90 12.05 -59.86
C LEU A 291 -20.10 11.42 -61.01
N ASN A 292 -18.80 11.09 -60.82
CA ASN A 292 -17.90 10.65 -61.87
C ASN A 292 -18.36 9.35 -62.58
N ASN A 293 -19.22 8.59 -61.96
CA ASN A 293 -19.72 7.31 -62.53
C ASN A 293 -21.03 7.48 -63.31
N ILE A 294 -21.49 8.70 -63.60
CA ILE A 294 -22.70 9.02 -64.35
C ILE A 294 -22.31 9.39 -65.76
N ASP A 295 -23.04 8.84 -66.78
CA ASP A 295 -22.82 9.15 -68.20
C ASP A 295 -24.22 9.34 -68.91
N PRO A 296 -24.52 10.49 -69.50
CA PRO A 296 -23.66 11.70 -69.64
C PRO A 296 -23.62 12.56 -68.37
N LEU A 297 -22.57 13.39 -68.26
CA LEU A 297 -22.44 14.47 -67.27
C LEU A 297 -22.57 15.81 -67.98
N PRO A 298 -23.34 16.79 -67.44
CA PRO A 298 -24.26 16.63 -66.32
C PRO A 298 -25.39 15.66 -66.63
N ALA A 299 -25.93 15.01 -65.56
CA ALA A 299 -27.03 14.06 -65.70
C ALA A 299 -28.23 14.70 -66.37
N THR A 300 -29.06 13.88 -67.05
CA THR A 300 -30.30 14.36 -67.71
C THR A 300 -31.30 14.83 -66.66
N ALA A 301 -31.88 16.00 -66.86
CA ALA A 301 -32.88 16.55 -65.92
C ALA A 301 -34.05 15.57 -65.71
N GLY A 302 -34.34 15.29 -64.46
CA GLY A 302 -35.35 14.32 -64.00
C GLY A 302 -34.80 12.96 -63.64
N ASP A 303 -33.49 12.66 -63.89
CA ASP A 303 -32.84 11.46 -63.38
C ASP A 303 -32.75 11.50 -61.85
N THR A 304 -33.07 10.37 -61.21
CA THR A 304 -33.18 10.28 -59.75
C THR A 304 -32.41 9.10 -59.22
N TRP A 305 -31.68 9.32 -58.11
CA TRP A 305 -30.99 8.30 -57.33
C TRP A 305 -31.46 8.34 -55.89
N SER A 306 -31.59 7.18 -55.26
CA SER A 306 -32.00 7.10 -53.88
C SER A 306 -31.11 6.14 -53.06
N PHE A 307 -30.91 6.45 -51.82
CA PHE A 307 -30.19 5.63 -50.81
C PHE A 307 -30.64 6.00 -49.42
N ASP A 308 -30.43 5.08 -48.47
CA ASP A 308 -30.71 5.33 -47.09
C ASP A 308 -29.42 5.74 -46.34
N VAL A 309 -29.51 6.77 -45.53
CA VAL A 309 -28.42 7.20 -44.65
C VAL A 309 -28.86 6.90 -43.21
N THR A 310 -28.02 6.13 -42.52
CA THR A 310 -28.20 5.94 -41.09
C THR A 310 -27.38 6.99 -40.34
N ALA A 311 -28.03 7.76 -39.47
CA ALA A 311 -27.38 8.77 -38.66
C ALA A 311 -26.39 8.11 -37.67
N PRO A 312 -25.32 8.81 -37.31
CA PRO A 312 -24.41 8.32 -36.28
C PRO A 312 -25.14 8.32 -34.92
N THR A 313 -24.84 7.34 -34.09
CA THR A 313 -25.33 7.34 -32.69
C THR A 313 -24.89 8.62 -31.99
N GLN A 314 -25.87 9.39 -31.50
CA GLN A 314 -25.59 10.61 -30.70
C GLN A 314 -25.61 10.24 -29.22
N PRO A 315 -24.73 10.83 -28.40
CA PRO A 315 -24.88 10.72 -26.96
C PRO A 315 -26.10 11.50 -26.48
N GLU A 316 -26.63 11.14 -25.32
CA GLU A 316 -27.61 12.02 -24.66
C GLU A 316 -26.93 13.37 -24.35
N GLU A 317 -27.67 14.46 -24.44
CA GLU A 317 -27.17 15.84 -24.30
C GLU A 317 -26.41 16.01 -22.96
N ASN A 318 -26.88 15.34 -21.93
CA ASN A 318 -26.28 15.36 -20.60
C ASN A 318 -24.99 14.50 -20.46
N MET A 319 -24.67 13.68 -21.46
CA MET A 319 -23.50 12.80 -21.47
C MET A 319 -22.39 13.31 -22.42
N ILE A 320 -22.35 14.60 -22.64
CA ILE A 320 -21.30 15.27 -23.43
C ILE A 320 -20.30 15.91 -22.45
N LEU A 321 -19.05 15.44 -22.52
CA LEU A 321 -17.93 16.03 -21.77
C LEU A 321 -17.38 17.22 -22.55
N ASN A 322 -17.34 18.38 -21.91
CA ASN A 322 -16.77 19.60 -22.48
C ASN A 322 -15.45 19.94 -21.79
N PHE A 323 -14.41 20.23 -22.59
CA PHE A 323 -13.08 20.57 -22.10
C PHE A 323 -12.73 22.02 -22.44
N ASP A 324 -11.94 22.66 -21.54
CA ASP A 324 -11.41 23.99 -21.78
C ASP A 324 -10.14 23.97 -22.67
N ALA A 325 -9.60 25.13 -22.99
CA ALA A 325 -8.38 25.24 -23.78
C ALA A 325 -7.12 24.66 -23.09
N ASN A 326 -7.18 24.41 -21.79
CA ASN A 326 -6.11 23.81 -21.01
C ASN A 326 -6.28 22.29 -20.88
N GLY A 327 -7.37 21.74 -21.41
CA GLY A 327 -7.70 20.33 -21.35
C GLY A 327 -8.38 19.88 -20.07
N ASN A 328 -8.89 20.80 -19.24
CA ASN A 328 -9.67 20.45 -18.05
C ASN A 328 -11.14 20.36 -18.41
N ILE A 329 -11.85 19.43 -17.75
CA ILE A 329 -13.30 19.27 -17.95
C ILE A 329 -14.05 20.41 -17.26
N VAL A 330 -15.04 20.99 -17.98
CA VAL A 330 -15.79 22.16 -17.50
C VAL A 330 -17.10 21.76 -16.83
N ASN A 331 -17.72 20.65 -17.23
CA ASN A 331 -19.06 20.26 -16.79
C ASN A 331 -19.11 18.97 -15.94
N ALA A 332 -17.98 18.55 -15.34
CA ALA A 332 -17.90 17.35 -14.53
C ALA A 332 -18.90 17.35 -13.35
N ASP A 333 -18.98 18.46 -12.62
CA ASP A 333 -19.87 18.59 -11.46
C ASP A 333 -21.36 18.53 -11.84
N ALA A 334 -21.72 19.06 -13.02
CA ALA A 334 -23.09 19.00 -13.52
C ALA A 334 -23.49 17.54 -13.85
N ILE A 335 -22.58 16.77 -14.40
CA ILE A 335 -22.79 15.35 -14.69
C ILE A 335 -22.88 14.55 -13.38
N LYS A 336 -21.87 14.69 -12.51
CA LYS A 336 -21.78 13.97 -11.23
C LYS A 336 -23.01 14.17 -10.34
N ASN A 337 -23.51 15.40 -10.25
CA ASN A 337 -24.60 15.72 -9.32
C ASN A 337 -26.01 15.47 -9.85
N ASN A 338 -26.17 15.43 -11.18
CA ASN A 338 -27.51 15.40 -11.80
C ASN A 338 -27.78 14.12 -12.60
N ILE A 339 -26.80 13.28 -12.82
CA ILE A 339 -26.94 12.12 -13.70
C ILE A 339 -26.58 10.85 -12.93
N ARG A 340 -27.55 9.95 -12.87
CA ARG A 340 -27.37 8.58 -12.42
C ARG A 340 -27.63 7.64 -13.58
N VAL A 341 -26.81 6.63 -13.70
CA VAL A 341 -26.93 5.66 -14.77
C VAL A 341 -27.24 4.29 -14.18
N ASP A 342 -28.27 3.65 -14.69
CA ASP A 342 -28.53 2.25 -14.44
C ASP A 342 -27.51 1.42 -15.25
N ILE A 343 -26.47 0.96 -14.58
CA ILE A 343 -25.33 0.35 -15.27
C ILE A 343 -25.70 -0.92 -16.04
N PRO A 344 -26.53 -1.86 -15.53
CA PRO A 344 -26.91 -3.02 -16.33
C PRO A 344 -27.62 -2.70 -17.64
N SER A 345 -28.50 -1.68 -17.65
CA SER A 345 -29.27 -1.32 -18.85
C SER A 345 -28.63 -0.19 -19.67
N GLY A 346 -27.78 0.63 -19.07
CA GLY A 346 -27.25 1.86 -19.67
C GLY A 346 -28.26 3.01 -19.70
N GLN A 347 -29.42 2.89 -19.06
CA GLN A 347 -30.43 3.95 -18.99
C GLN A 347 -30.00 5.07 -18.04
N ILE A 348 -30.19 6.31 -18.47
CA ILE A 348 -29.87 7.51 -17.68
C ILE A 348 -31.12 7.97 -16.92
N ASP A 349 -30.96 8.17 -15.62
CA ASP A 349 -31.97 8.81 -14.77
C ASP A 349 -31.52 10.24 -14.45
N THR A 350 -32.22 11.20 -15.02
CA THR A 350 -32.01 12.65 -14.82
C THR A 350 -32.98 13.26 -13.83
N THR A 351 -34.03 12.51 -13.40
CA THR A 351 -35.15 13.10 -12.68
C THR A 351 -35.00 13.12 -11.16
N GLY A 352 -34.07 12.35 -10.59
CA GLY A 352 -33.82 12.32 -9.14
C GLY A 352 -35.01 11.92 -8.26
N THR A 353 -36.14 11.52 -8.88
CA THR A 353 -37.40 11.18 -8.22
C THR A 353 -37.63 9.68 -8.26
N ALA A 354 -37.72 9.09 -7.06
CA ALA A 354 -38.01 7.68 -6.77
C ALA A 354 -36.92 6.71 -7.21
N VAL A 355 -36.13 6.29 -6.24
CA VAL A 355 -35.20 5.16 -6.36
C VAL A 355 -36.04 3.92 -6.67
N ASP A 356 -35.99 3.45 -7.90
CA ASP A 356 -36.47 2.11 -8.23
C ASP A 356 -35.40 1.15 -7.67
N GLU A 357 -35.70 0.54 -6.52
CA GLU A 357 -34.80 -0.39 -5.82
C GLU A 357 -34.35 -1.57 -6.70
N SER A 358 -34.94 -1.75 -7.85
CA SER A 358 -34.54 -2.78 -8.83
C SER A 358 -33.41 -2.35 -9.76
N LYS A 359 -32.98 -1.08 -9.72
CA LYS A 359 -31.97 -0.50 -10.62
C LYS A 359 -30.72 -0.14 -9.89
N LEU A 360 -29.57 -0.54 -10.42
CA LEU A 360 -28.26 -0.13 -9.92
C LEU A 360 -27.90 1.27 -10.46
N LEU A 361 -28.36 2.31 -9.78
CA LEU A 361 -28.10 3.69 -10.15
C LEU A 361 -26.75 4.15 -9.60
N VAL A 362 -25.83 4.45 -10.50
CA VAL A 362 -24.46 4.84 -10.19
C VAL A 362 -24.17 6.27 -10.66
N ASN A 363 -23.48 7.05 -9.86
CA ASN A 363 -22.96 8.37 -10.23
C ASN A 363 -21.64 8.20 -11.00
N LEU A 364 -21.47 9.02 -12.05
CA LEU A 364 -20.24 9.03 -12.85
C LEU A 364 -19.43 10.29 -12.53
N ASP A 365 -18.20 10.12 -12.06
CA ASP A 365 -17.30 11.23 -11.77
C ASP A 365 -16.18 11.30 -12.82
N PHE A 366 -16.25 12.33 -13.65
CA PHE A 366 -15.25 12.60 -14.69
C PHE A 366 -14.27 13.72 -14.31
N SER A 367 -14.30 14.22 -13.08
CA SER A 367 -13.53 15.40 -12.65
C SER A 367 -12.02 15.27 -12.83
N LYS A 368 -11.50 14.05 -12.86
CA LYS A 368 -10.07 13.75 -13.01
C LYS A 368 -9.67 13.36 -14.44
N LEU A 369 -10.59 13.47 -15.41
CA LEU A 369 -10.25 13.32 -16.81
C LEU A 369 -9.68 14.62 -17.37
N THR A 370 -8.67 14.47 -18.22
CA THR A 370 -8.04 15.57 -18.95
C THR A 370 -8.11 15.33 -20.45
N GLN A 371 -7.96 16.39 -21.24
CA GLN A 371 -7.85 16.29 -22.69
C GLN A 371 -6.58 17.00 -23.15
N VAL A 372 -5.51 16.23 -23.32
CA VAL A 372 -4.22 16.72 -23.84
C VAL A 372 -3.74 15.86 -25.01
N ASN A 373 -2.81 16.36 -25.81
CA ASN A 373 -2.22 15.58 -26.89
C ASN A 373 -1.48 14.38 -26.33
N GLY A 374 -1.72 13.20 -26.91
CA GLY A 374 -1.09 11.94 -26.51
C GLY A 374 -2.03 10.75 -26.57
N SER A 375 -1.70 9.69 -25.85
CA SER A 375 -2.51 8.47 -25.83
C SER A 375 -3.78 8.64 -24.99
N THR A 376 -4.88 8.05 -25.43
CA THR A 376 -6.11 7.92 -24.63
C THR A 376 -5.96 6.78 -23.62
N ASN A 377 -6.19 7.07 -22.32
CA ASN A 377 -6.08 6.12 -21.22
C ASN A 377 -7.04 6.47 -20.06
N ALA A 378 -8.32 6.42 -20.30
CA ALA A 378 -9.33 6.64 -19.26
C ALA A 378 -9.44 5.39 -18.37
N ASN A 379 -8.81 5.40 -17.19
CA ASN A 379 -8.92 4.36 -16.18
C ASN A 379 -10.19 4.53 -15.35
N VAL A 380 -10.71 3.43 -14.82
CA VAL A 380 -11.98 3.41 -14.09
C VAL A 380 -11.78 2.88 -12.69
N PHE A 381 -12.32 3.59 -11.69
CA PHE A 381 -12.22 3.27 -10.27
C PHE A 381 -13.64 3.25 -9.66
N PRO A 382 -14.30 2.09 -9.64
CA PRO A 382 -15.57 1.93 -8.91
C PRO A 382 -15.30 1.89 -7.41
N ASP A 383 -16.19 2.46 -6.59
CA ASP A 383 -16.13 2.43 -5.13
C ASP A 383 -16.65 1.11 -4.53
N GLY A 384 -17.40 0.34 -5.31
CA GLY A 384 -17.94 -0.96 -4.90
C GLY A 384 -17.03 -2.14 -5.23
N TYR A 385 -17.15 -3.21 -4.45
CA TYR A 385 -16.43 -4.47 -4.66
C TYR A 385 -17.25 -5.68 -4.25
N THR A 386 -16.96 -6.82 -4.86
CA THR A 386 -17.61 -8.11 -4.54
C THR A 386 -17.09 -8.67 -3.22
N GLU A 387 -17.84 -9.61 -2.63
CA GLU A 387 -17.35 -10.39 -1.50
C GLU A 387 -15.94 -10.93 -1.79
N GLY A 388 -15.03 -10.75 -0.84
CA GLY A 388 -13.66 -11.23 -0.92
C GLY A 388 -13.34 -12.13 0.27
N LYS A 389 -12.70 -13.28 0.04
CA LYS A 389 -12.13 -14.13 1.09
C LYS A 389 -10.66 -13.80 1.25
N LEU A 390 -10.17 -13.78 2.49
CA LEU A 390 -8.75 -13.56 2.76
C LEU A 390 -7.93 -14.72 2.16
N GLU A 391 -7.07 -14.44 1.19
CA GLU A 391 -6.18 -15.44 0.56
C GLU A 391 -4.80 -15.46 1.20
N SER A 392 -4.27 -14.29 1.50
CA SER A 392 -2.95 -14.15 2.11
C SER A 392 -2.86 -12.83 2.89
N PHE A 393 -1.83 -12.70 3.70
CA PHE A 393 -1.51 -11.44 4.35
C PHE A 393 0.00 -11.22 4.38
N ASN A 394 0.42 -9.97 4.47
CA ASN A 394 1.80 -9.58 4.66
C ASN A 394 1.90 -8.47 5.71
N ILE A 395 3.09 -8.30 6.28
CA ILE A 395 3.35 -7.28 7.29
C ILE A 395 4.32 -6.27 6.70
N GLY A 396 3.92 -5.01 6.66
CA GLY A 396 4.72 -3.92 6.13
C GLY A 396 5.74 -3.37 7.15
N PRO A 397 6.65 -2.50 6.71
CA PRO A 397 7.70 -1.91 7.57
C PRO A 397 7.16 -1.03 8.69
N SER A 398 6.02 -0.41 8.55
CA SER A 398 5.30 0.35 9.58
C SER A 398 4.51 -0.54 10.55
N GLY A 399 4.53 -1.85 10.33
CA GLY A 399 3.79 -2.81 11.17
C GLY A 399 2.36 -3.06 10.70
N GLU A 400 1.97 -2.55 9.55
CA GLU A 400 0.67 -2.75 8.94
C GLU A 400 0.51 -4.20 8.52
N ILE A 401 -0.56 -4.82 8.95
CA ILE A 401 -0.94 -6.17 8.54
C ILE A 401 -1.92 -6.03 7.38
N ASN A 402 -1.41 -6.18 6.17
CA ASN A 402 -2.18 -6.03 4.94
C ASN A 402 -2.76 -7.38 4.55
N GLY A 403 -4.08 -7.52 4.55
CA GLY A 403 -4.81 -8.68 4.05
C GLY A 403 -5.06 -8.54 2.54
N VAL A 404 -4.72 -9.57 1.78
CA VAL A 404 -4.99 -9.67 0.35
C VAL A 404 -6.20 -10.57 0.17
N TYR A 405 -7.25 -10.05 -0.47
CA TYR A 405 -8.52 -10.73 -0.64
C TYR A 405 -8.69 -11.27 -2.07
N SER A 406 -9.51 -12.30 -2.24
CA SER A 406 -9.80 -12.94 -3.53
C SER A 406 -10.43 -12.01 -4.58
N ASN A 407 -10.98 -10.87 -4.15
CA ASN A 407 -11.49 -9.82 -5.02
C ASN A 407 -10.40 -8.84 -5.48
N GLY A 408 -9.13 -9.05 -5.10
CA GLY A 408 -7.98 -8.21 -5.43
C GLY A 408 -7.80 -6.97 -4.52
N LEU A 409 -8.67 -6.79 -3.53
CA LEU A 409 -8.51 -5.71 -2.57
C LEU A 409 -7.44 -6.04 -1.54
N ILE A 410 -6.78 -4.98 -1.09
CA ILE A 410 -5.85 -5.02 0.05
C ILE A 410 -6.44 -4.14 1.13
N ASP A 411 -6.69 -4.73 2.31
CA ASP A 411 -7.20 -3.98 3.47
C ASP A 411 -6.26 -4.17 4.66
N ILE A 412 -6.18 -3.13 5.50
CA ILE A 412 -5.33 -3.14 6.71
C ILE A 412 -6.12 -3.76 7.85
N LEU A 413 -5.74 -4.98 8.24
CA LEU A 413 -6.36 -5.72 9.35
C LEU A 413 -6.00 -5.13 10.71
N GLY A 414 -4.85 -4.47 10.80
CA GLY A 414 -4.34 -3.82 12.00
C GLY A 414 -2.90 -3.39 11.83
N THR A 415 -2.36 -2.68 12.83
CA THR A 415 -0.96 -2.23 12.81
C THR A 415 -0.26 -2.64 14.11
N LEU A 416 0.83 -3.40 14.02
CA LEU A 416 1.58 -3.89 15.18
C LEU A 416 2.04 -2.76 16.08
N GLY A 417 1.76 -2.89 17.38
CA GLY A 417 2.21 -1.97 18.40
C GLY A 417 3.67 -2.23 18.78
N ILE A 418 4.48 -1.18 18.77
CA ILE A 418 5.87 -1.20 19.23
C ILE A 418 6.00 -0.34 20.49
N ALA A 419 6.58 -0.91 21.55
CA ALA A 419 6.87 -0.20 22.79
C ALA A 419 8.32 0.31 22.78
N LYS A 420 8.53 1.54 23.20
CA LYS A 420 9.85 2.13 23.46
C LYS A 420 9.93 2.59 24.92
N PHE A 421 11.08 2.39 25.56
CA PHE A 421 11.34 2.80 26.91
C PHE A 421 12.37 3.90 26.97
N SER A 422 12.20 4.83 27.91
CA SER A 422 13.21 5.88 28.19
C SER A 422 14.51 5.27 28.74
N ASN A 423 14.41 4.18 29.50
CA ASN A 423 15.54 3.43 30.03
C ASN A 423 15.32 1.93 29.86
N SER A 424 15.75 1.39 28.71
CA SER A 424 15.63 -0.05 28.43
C SER A 424 16.42 -0.93 29.39
N SER A 425 17.56 -0.43 29.95
CA SER A 425 18.36 -1.17 30.93
C SER A 425 17.65 -1.35 32.27
N GLY A 426 16.59 -0.58 32.54
CA GLY A 426 15.76 -0.72 33.73
C GLY A 426 14.71 -1.81 33.64
N LEU A 427 14.53 -2.44 32.48
CA LEU A 427 13.56 -3.53 32.29
C LEU A 427 13.98 -4.76 33.09
N THR A 428 13.02 -5.44 33.71
CA THR A 428 13.25 -6.72 34.39
C THR A 428 13.01 -7.90 33.45
N LYS A 429 13.92 -8.90 33.47
CA LYS A 429 13.73 -10.14 32.71
C LYS A 429 12.67 -11.01 33.41
N ALA A 430 11.62 -11.38 32.69
CA ALA A 430 10.55 -12.26 33.16
C ALA A 430 10.74 -13.74 32.76
N GLY A 431 11.85 -14.06 32.07
CA GLY A 431 12.09 -15.37 31.44
C GLY A 431 11.60 -15.41 29.99
N ASN A 432 11.92 -16.47 29.25
CA ASN A 432 11.47 -16.73 27.86
C ASN A 432 11.66 -15.52 26.90
N ASN A 433 12.76 -14.78 27.04
CA ASN A 433 13.03 -13.54 26.30
C ASN A 433 11.99 -12.42 26.48
N LEU A 434 11.23 -12.50 27.56
CA LEU A 434 10.24 -11.48 27.95
C LEU A 434 10.86 -10.49 28.93
N PHE A 435 10.46 -9.24 28.76
CA PHE A 435 10.80 -8.14 29.66
C PHE A 435 9.52 -7.56 30.25
N GLN A 436 9.63 -7.04 31.45
CA GLN A 436 8.54 -6.38 32.17
C GLN A 436 9.01 -4.98 32.61
N GLU A 437 8.08 -4.06 32.66
CA GLU A 437 8.31 -2.72 33.18
C GLU A 437 8.76 -2.73 34.62
N SER A 438 9.63 -1.81 34.96
CA SER A 438 10.03 -1.52 36.31
C SER A 438 9.88 -0.03 36.63
N VAL A 439 9.99 0.33 37.88
CA VAL A 439 9.96 1.74 38.31
C VAL A 439 11.08 2.56 37.62
N ASN A 440 12.19 1.91 37.25
CA ASN A 440 13.36 2.57 36.67
C ASN A 440 13.36 2.54 35.13
N SER A 441 12.54 1.70 34.48
CA SER A 441 12.38 1.72 33.01
C SER A 441 11.49 2.87 32.53
N GLY A 442 10.62 3.36 33.40
CA GLY A 442 9.52 4.21 33.03
C GLY A 442 8.37 3.41 32.41
N THR A 443 7.27 4.08 32.11
CA THR A 443 6.13 3.49 31.39
C THR A 443 6.44 3.30 29.91
N ALA A 444 5.88 2.25 29.31
CA ALA A 444 6.03 1.99 27.89
C ALA A 444 5.41 3.13 27.05
N ASN A 445 6.20 3.67 26.15
CA ASN A 445 5.70 4.57 25.11
C ASN A 445 5.33 3.71 23.89
N ILE A 446 4.02 3.40 23.75
CA ILE A 446 3.48 2.51 22.74
C ILE A 446 3.06 3.33 21.51
N GLY A 447 3.33 2.84 20.32
CA GLY A 447 2.90 3.43 19.05
C GLY A 447 3.24 2.53 17.88
N VAL A 448 3.10 3.04 16.68
CA VAL A 448 3.41 2.32 15.44
C VAL A 448 4.91 2.35 15.13
N ALA A 449 5.40 1.37 14.35
CA ALA A 449 6.77 1.35 13.87
C ALA A 449 7.06 2.56 12.97
N GLY A 450 8.31 3.04 12.96
CA GLY A 450 8.73 4.19 12.14
C GLY A 450 8.51 5.56 12.78
N ASP A 451 7.62 5.71 13.78
CA ASP A 451 7.37 6.98 14.46
C ASP A 451 8.27 7.16 15.69
N GLY A 452 9.55 7.44 15.44
CA GLY A 452 10.58 7.54 16.49
C GLY A 452 10.88 6.21 17.18
N ARG A 453 10.41 5.11 16.63
CA ARG A 453 10.63 3.71 16.98
C ARG A 453 11.26 3.00 15.80
N GLY A 454 11.82 1.81 16.02
CA GLY A 454 12.37 1.00 14.94
C GLY A 454 11.33 0.63 13.89
N THR A 455 11.79 0.27 12.70
CA THR A 455 10.99 -0.28 11.61
C THR A 455 10.96 -1.81 11.69
N LEU A 456 9.94 -2.42 11.08
CA LEU A 456 9.82 -3.87 11.04
C LEU A 456 10.36 -4.43 9.74
N ALA A 457 11.11 -5.52 9.84
CA ALA A 457 11.55 -6.32 8.71
C ALA A 457 10.84 -7.67 8.77
N ALA A 458 9.88 -7.88 7.84
CA ALA A 458 9.20 -9.15 7.71
C ALA A 458 10.12 -10.20 7.07
N GLY A 459 9.92 -11.48 7.41
CA GLY A 459 10.75 -12.58 6.93
C GLY A 459 12.15 -12.60 7.53
N SER A 460 12.37 -11.93 8.66
CA SER A 460 13.65 -11.82 9.33
C SER A 460 13.50 -11.89 10.85
N LEU A 461 14.50 -12.41 11.55
CA LEU A 461 14.59 -12.42 13.01
C LEU A 461 15.82 -11.65 13.47
N GLU A 462 15.68 -10.91 14.58
CA GLU A 462 16.85 -10.29 15.23
C GLU A 462 17.67 -11.36 15.94
N MET A 463 18.95 -11.44 15.60
CA MET A 463 19.89 -12.36 16.24
C MET A 463 20.21 -11.93 17.67
N SER A 464 20.85 -12.81 18.43
CA SER A 464 21.49 -12.45 19.70
C SER A 464 22.59 -11.40 19.46
N ASN A 465 22.77 -10.46 20.38
CA ASN A 465 23.88 -9.50 20.36
C ASN A 465 25.15 -10.03 21.06
N VAL A 466 25.26 -11.36 21.25
CA VAL A 466 26.41 -12.04 21.85
C VAL A 466 27.47 -12.27 20.78
N ASP A 467 28.68 -11.79 21.03
CA ASP A 467 29.90 -12.15 20.26
C ASP A 467 30.60 -13.30 20.95
N LEU A 468 30.64 -14.46 20.31
CA LEU A 468 31.32 -15.65 20.84
C LEU A 468 32.77 -15.44 21.10
N SER A 469 33.51 -14.71 20.26
CA SER A 469 34.94 -14.46 20.39
C SER A 469 35.24 -13.62 21.63
N GLU A 470 34.42 -12.58 21.85
CA GLU A 470 34.48 -11.73 23.05
C GLU A 470 34.19 -12.56 24.30
N GLU A 471 33.10 -13.32 24.33
CA GLU A 471 32.66 -14.09 25.50
C GLU A 471 33.66 -15.22 25.84
N PHE A 472 34.25 -15.92 24.85
CA PHE A 472 35.30 -16.91 25.11
C PHE A 472 36.56 -16.27 25.67
N THR A 473 36.96 -15.12 25.17
CA THR A 473 38.12 -14.37 25.71
C THR A 473 37.88 -13.95 27.16
N GLU A 474 36.68 -13.42 27.43
CA GLU A 474 36.30 -13.06 28.80
C GLU A 474 36.19 -14.29 29.72
N MET A 475 35.70 -15.44 29.21
CA MET A 475 35.67 -16.69 29.98
C MET A 475 37.04 -17.13 30.36
N ILE A 476 38.00 -17.16 29.40
CA ILE A 476 39.40 -17.56 29.70
C ILE A 476 39.99 -16.62 30.75
N THR A 477 39.79 -15.32 30.62
CA THR A 477 40.25 -14.30 31.55
C THR A 477 39.67 -14.52 32.94
N ALA A 478 38.37 -14.76 33.04
CA ALA A 478 37.66 -15.02 34.30
C ALA A 478 38.15 -16.32 34.96
N GLN A 479 38.33 -17.40 34.16
CA GLN A 479 38.88 -18.67 34.65
C GLN A 479 40.31 -18.48 35.22
N ARG A 480 41.17 -17.74 34.50
CA ARG A 480 42.53 -17.44 35.00
C ARG A 480 42.48 -16.59 36.27
N GLY A 481 41.59 -15.60 36.34
CA GLY A 481 41.37 -14.79 37.54
C GLY A 481 40.89 -15.61 38.73
N PHE A 482 39.94 -16.55 38.50
CA PHE A 482 39.49 -17.49 39.50
C PHE A 482 40.63 -18.37 40.02
N GLN A 483 41.43 -18.99 39.12
CA GLN A 483 42.61 -19.82 39.49
C GLN A 483 43.63 -19.03 40.30
N ALA A 484 43.91 -17.76 39.92
CA ALA A 484 44.83 -16.91 40.63
C ALA A 484 44.36 -16.64 42.07
N ASN A 485 43.07 -16.31 42.27
CA ASN A 485 42.48 -16.11 43.61
C ASN A 485 42.50 -17.39 44.44
N THR A 486 42.25 -18.55 43.84
CA THR A 486 42.37 -19.85 44.52
C THR A 486 43.79 -20.11 45.02
N ARG A 487 44.84 -19.77 44.20
CA ARG A 487 46.24 -19.93 44.62
C ARG A 487 46.58 -19.00 45.78
N ILE A 488 46.05 -17.79 45.84
CA ILE A 488 46.26 -16.88 46.99
C ILE A 488 45.76 -17.52 48.28
N ILE A 489 44.61 -18.22 48.22
CA ILE A 489 44.02 -18.90 49.38
C ILE A 489 44.89 -20.09 49.80
N THR A 490 45.28 -20.96 48.83
CA THR A 490 46.12 -22.13 49.15
C THR A 490 47.48 -21.75 49.75
N THR A 491 48.16 -20.76 49.12
CA THR A 491 49.44 -20.27 49.65
C THR A 491 49.29 -19.63 51.04
N SER A 492 48.19 -18.91 51.26
CA SER A 492 47.89 -18.34 52.59
C SER A 492 47.61 -19.42 53.67
N ASP A 493 47.00 -20.52 53.29
CA ASP A 493 46.74 -21.66 54.16
C ASP A 493 48.06 -22.42 54.49
N GLU A 494 48.92 -22.66 53.48
CA GLU A 494 50.23 -23.27 53.66
C GLU A 494 51.10 -22.45 54.65
N ILE A 495 51.13 -21.13 54.49
CA ILE A 495 51.88 -20.26 55.45
C ILE A 495 51.29 -20.32 56.85
N LEU A 496 49.92 -20.40 56.98
CA LEU A 496 49.30 -20.57 58.29
C LEU A 496 49.62 -21.92 58.95
N GLN A 497 49.66 -22.98 58.16
CA GLN A 497 50.09 -24.31 58.66
C GLN A 497 51.52 -24.31 59.12
N GLU A 498 52.45 -23.69 58.34
CA GLU A 498 53.82 -23.54 58.79
C GLU A 498 53.99 -22.74 60.07
N LEU A 499 53.19 -21.65 60.21
CA LEU A 499 53.18 -20.84 61.45
C LEU A 499 52.70 -21.63 62.68
N VAL A 500 51.70 -22.49 62.49
CA VAL A 500 51.20 -23.39 63.54
C VAL A 500 52.19 -24.43 63.89
N ASN A 501 52.92 -24.99 62.88
CA ASN A 501 54.02 -25.93 63.12
C ASN A 501 55.26 -25.31 63.81
N LEU A 502 55.54 -24.04 63.57
CA LEU A 502 56.65 -23.33 64.25
C LEU A 502 56.30 -23.02 65.74
N LYS A 503 55.09 -23.11 66.14
CA LYS A 503 54.63 -22.90 67.53
C LYS A 503 54.65 -24.16 68.38
N ARG A 504 54.93 -25.32 67.77
CA ARG A 504 55.19 -26.59 68.41
C ARG A 504 56.68 -26.74 68.65
#